data_5ac85711bbdd28d8a953ca5df4cd9add
#
_entry.id   5ac85711bbdd28d8a953ca5df4cd9add
#
_cell.length_a   1.000
_cell.length_b   1.000
_cell.length_c   1.000
_cell.angle_alpha   90.00
_cell.angle_beta   90.00
_cell.angle_gamma   90.00
#
_symmetry.space_group_name_H-M   'P 1'
#
loop_
_entity.id
_entity.type
_entity.pdbx_description
1 polymer ?
#
loop_
_entity_poly.entity_id
_entity_poly.type
_entity_poly.pdbx_seq_one_letter_code
_entity_poly.pdbx_strand_id
1 'polypeptide(L)'
;TAGTAAYRESQLAGYMKDLVIAEYHVSFGNIVATHKGVVSFKVINVNKGNINLYIDKKDLSAKGYSIVNGTNNDKCTIEEGKSLTITVYHITNNINANIDVNNTMKIYLESGEVYLIHLHSFVAIPNLSLNTQLLDMGRVYLGRKKIMKFRIENISKVDCYWTVSCKDMQGKKDKEEKKEEKAAFDIFPKDGKLAPGKKLTLTTTFVPLKKKKYQARFVFSITDNTKNIEAIVKGNSEVLDLLITPNEFKIGPILPYYKYGFAEIEIKNPND
;
A
#
# COMPACT_ATOMS: atom_id res chain seq x y z
N THR A 1 -54.82 19.49 -34.52
CA THR A 1 -54.57 20.22 -33.25
C THR A 1 -53.68 19.48 -32.28
N ALA A 2 -53.56 18.13 -32.34
CA ALA A 2 -52.61 17.34 -31.48
C ALA A 2 -51.13 17.51 -31.92
N GLY A 3 -50.85 17.70 -33.21
CA GLY A 3 -49.52 17.88 -33.74
C GLY A 3 -48.84 19.21 -33.34
N THR A 4 -49.63 20.25 -33.09
CA THR A 4 -49.10 21.56 -32.68
C THR A 4 -48.73 21.61 -31.20
N ALA A 5 -49.36 20.84 -30.35
CA ALA A 5 -49.00 20.75 -28.92
C ALA A 5 -47.66 19.96 -28.74
N ALA A 6 -47.56 18.82 -29.40
CA ALA A 6 -46.31 18.00 -29.36
C ALA A 6 -45.13 18.76 -30.00
N TYR A 7 -45.33 19.53 -31.04
CA TYR A 7 -44.30 20.37 -31.68
C TYR A 7 -43.90 21.56 -30.77
N ARG A 8 -44.84 22.18 -30.07
CA ARG A 8 -44.52 23.22 -29.06
C ARG A 8 -43.81 22.63 -27.84
N GLU A 9 -44.19 21.45 -27.35
CA GLU A 9 -43.49 20.78 -26.27
C GLU A 9 -42.06 20.38 -26.65
N SER A 10 -41.84 19.91 -27.90
CA SER A 10 -40.49 19.61 -28.38
C SER A 10 -39.63 20.85 -28.59
N GLN A 11 -40.24 21.99 -28.98
CA GLN A 11 -39.54 23.27 -29.08
C GLN A 11 -39.25 23.86 -27.69
N LEU A 12 -40.19 23.84 -26.76
CA LEU A 12 -40.00 24.26 -25.38
C LEU A 12 -38.93 23.38 -24.67
N ALA A 13 -38.93 22.08 -24.89
CA ALA A 13 -37.87 21.20 -24.43
C ALA A 13 -36.50 21.50 -25.06
N GLY A 14 -36.48 22.04 -26.30
CA GLY A 14 -35.27 22.50 -26.95
C GLY A 14 -34.72 23.84 -26.40
N TYR A 15 -35.61 24.73 -25.95
CA TYR A 15 -35.25 26.04 -25.37
C TYR A 15 -34.98 25.95 -23.85
N MET A 16 -35.56 24.95 -23.14
CA MET A 16 -35.34 24.71 -21.74
C MET A 16 -34.22 23.64 -21.51
N LYS A 17 -33.39 23.45 -22.51
CA LYS A 17 -32.22 22.58 -22.36
C LYS A 17 -31.36 23.07 -21.20
N ASP A 18 -31.39 22.33 -20.13
CA ASP A 18 -30.51 22.49 -18.96
C ASP A 18 -30.78 23.75 -18.10
N LEU A 19 -32.03 23.99 -17.68
CA LEU A 19 -32.28 24.91 -16.55
C LEU A 19 -31.69 24.29 -15.27
N VAL A 20 -30.40 24.51 -15.05
CA VAL A 20 -29.71 24.07 -13.86
C VAL A 20 -30.17 24.89 -12.67
N ILE A 21 -30.87 24.27 -11.71
CA ILE A 21 -31.37 24.92 -10.51
C ILE A 21 -30.29 24.96 -9.43
N ALA A 22 -29.55 23.86 -9.26
CA ALA A 22 -28.51 23.74 -8.23
C ALA A 22 -27.44 22.71 -8.61
N GLU A 23 -26.28 22.92 -8.06
CA GLU A 23 -25.13 22.02 -8.16
C GLU A 23 -24.76 21.49 -6.78
N TYR A 24 -24.51 20.19 -6.69
CA TYR A 24 -24.10 19.51 -5.46
C TYR A 24 -22.81 18.73 -5.70
N HIS A 25 -21.98 18.64 -4.67
CA HIS A 25 -20.73 17.91 -4.71
C HIS A 25 -20.82 16.70 -3.78
N VAL A 26 -20.51 15.53 -4.33
CA VAL A 26 -20.50 14.26 -3.61
C VAL A 26 -19.13 13.61 -3.79
N SER A 27 -18.41 13.41 -2.69
CA SER A 27 -17.08 12.85 -2.71
C SER A 27 -17.05 11.43 -2.17
N PHE A 28 -16.45 10.53 -2.93
CA PHE A 28 -16.11 9.17 -2.46
C PHE A 28 -14.81 9.15 -1.63
N GLY A 29 -14.09 10.26 -1.58
CA GLY A 29 -12.75 10.32 -0.99
C GLY A 29 -11.71 9.56 -1.80
N ASN A 30 -10.77 8.95 -1.09
CA ASN A 30 -9.72 8.15 -1.71
C ASN A 30 -10.19 6.68 -1.80
N ILE A 31 -10.19 6.12 -3.00
CA ILE A 31 -10.60 4.75 -3.29
C ILE A 31 -9.38 3.96 -3.75
N VAL A 32 -9.19 2.76 -3.21
CA VAL A 32 -8.18 1.83 -3.74
C VAL A 32 -8.60 1.39 -5.15
N ALA A 33 -7.68 1.40 -6.10
CA ALA A 33 -7.93 0.88 -7.45
C ALA A 33 -8.48 -0.55 -7.37
N THR A 34 -9.48 -0.88 -8.19
CA THR A 34 -10.23 -2.15 -8.16
C THR A 34 -11.21 -2.34 -7.01
N HIS A 35 -11.16 -1.52 -5.97
CA HIS A 35 -12.14 -1.57 -4.90
C HIS A 35 -13.37 -0.71 -5.21
N LYS A 36 -14.48 -1.10 -4.59
CA LYS A 36 -15.76 -0.43 -4.75
C LYS A 36 -15.87 0.76 -3.81
N GLY A 37 -15.88 1.98 -4.35
CA GLY A 37 -16.28 3.17 -3.62
C GLY A 37 -17.80 3.23 -3.48
N VAL A 38 -18.29 3.69 -2.34
CA VAL A 38 -19.73 3.80 -2.07
C VAL A 38 -20.04 5.13 -1.41
N VAL A 39 -21.05 5.82 -1.91
CA VAL A 39 -21.58 7.03 -1.30
C VAL A 39 -23.10 7.01 -1.41
N SER A 40 -23.78 7.52 -0.39
CA SER A 40 -25.26 7.65 -0.39
C SER A 40 -25.64 9.06 0.01
N PHE A 41 -26.66 9.59 -0.64
CA PHE A 41 -27.26 10.86 -0.30
C PHE A 41 -28.79 10.77 -0.44
N LYS A 42 -29.50 11.73 0.16
CA LYS A 42 -30.97 11.76 0.14
C LYS A 42 -31.46 12.94 -0.70
N VAL A 43 -32.45 12.68 -1.52
CA VAL A 43 -33.27 13.69 -2.17
C VAL A 43 -34.60 13.77 -1.41
N ILE A 44 -34.94 14.96 -0.92
CA ILE A 44 -36.10 15.18 -0.08
C ILE A 44 -37.09 16.05 -0.85
N ASN A 45 -38.34 15.62 -0.95
CA ASN A 45 -39.42 16.45 -1.50
C ASN A 45 -39.91 17.41 -0.41
N VAL A 46 -39.58 18.68 -0.55
CA VAL A 46 -40.03 19.76 0.35
C VAL A 46 -41.22 20.55 -0.21
N ASN A 47 -41.67 20.22 -1.42
CA ASN A 47 -42.81 20.85 -2.06
C ASN A 47 -44.10 20.16 -1.67
N LYS A 48 -45.23 20.87 -1.84
CA LYS A 48 -46.55 20.29 -1.75
C LYS A 48 -46.84 19.42 -2.96
N GLY A 49 -47.31 18.20 -2.71
CA GLY A 49 -47.61 17.21 -3.74
C GLY A 49 -46.40 16.32 -4.13
N ASN A 50 -46.66 15.40 -5.03
CA ASN A 50 -45.68 14.42 -5.47
C ASN A 50 -44.73 15.04 -6.52
N ILE A 51 -43.44 14.67 -6.46
CA ILE A 51 -42.44 15.06 -7.44
C ILE A 51 -42.01 13.83 -8.21
N ASN A 52 -42.03 13.92 -9.54
CA ASN A 52 -41.47 12.92 -10.43
C ASN A 52 -40.11 13.35 -10.89
N LEU A 53 -39.12 12.47 -10.74
CA LEU A 53 -37.75 12.72 -11.17
C LEU A 53 -37.22 11.58 -12.05
N TYR A 54 -36.24 11.93 -12.88
CA TYR A 54 -35.51 11.01 -13.74
C TYR A 54 -34.01 11.14 -13.49
N ILE A 55 -33.31 10.01 -13.28
CA ILE A 55 -31.87 9.95 -13.06
C ILE A 55 -31.20 9.45 -14.35
N ASP A 56 -30.36 10.28 -14.96
CA ASP A 56 -29.60 9.87 -16.13
C ASP A 56 -28.39 8.99 -15.71
N LYS A 57 -28.46 7.73 -16.11
CA LYS A 57 -27.45 6.70 -15.75
C LYS A 57 -26.54 6.33 -16.95
N LYS A 58 -26.86 6.72 -18.18
CA LYS A 58 -26.22 6.17 -19.38
C LYS A 58 -24.73 6.38 -19.43
N ASP A 59 -24.28 7.62 -19.31
CA ASP A 59 -22.87 7.96 -19.41
C ASP A 59 -22.05 7.49 -18.20
N LEU A 60 -22.70 7.36 -17.06
CA LEU A 60 -22.07 6.98 -15.81
C LEU A 60 -21.74 5.48 -15.76
N SER A 61 -22.60 4.64 -16.33
CA SER A 61 -22.36 3.18 -16.39
C SER A 61 -21.11 2.86 -17.19
N ALA A 62 -20.87 3.54 -18.32
CA ALA A 62 -19.68 3.37 -19.13
C ALA A 62 -18.39 3.81 -18.40
N LYS A 63 -18.52 4.70 -17.42
CA LYS A 63 -17.41 5.23 -16.59
C LYS A 63 -17.23 4.47 -15.27
N GLY A 64 -17.88 3.32 -15.09
CA GLY A 64 -17.74 2.46 -13.92
C GLY A 64 -18.62 2.86 -12.73
N TYR A 65 -19.64 3.70 -12.93
CA TYR A 65 -20.61 4.02 -11.89
C TYR A 65 -21.84 3.13 -11.98
N SER A 66 -22.34 2.71 -10.82
CA SER A 66 -23.62 2.01 -10.67
C SER A 66 -24.46 2.74 -9.64
N ILE A 67 -25.71 3.06 -10.00
CA ILE A 67 -26.61 3.86 -9.18
C ILE A 67 -27.80 3.01 -8.77
N VAL A 68 -28.05 2.96 -7.46
CA VAL A 68 -29.20 2.30 -6.86
C VAL A 68 -30.04 3.35 -6.14
N ASN A 69 -31.29 3.47 -6.55
CA ASN A 69 -32.25 4.48 -6.06
C ASN A 69 -33.45 3.87 -5.33
N GLY A 70 -33.32 2.64 -4.82
CA GLY A 70 -34.41 1.94 -4.15
C GLY A 70 -35.52 1.43 -5.08
N THR A 71 -35.53 1.85 -6.35
CA THR A 71 -36.40 1.36 -7.42
C THR A 71 -35.51 0.95 -8.61
N ASN A 72 -35.91 -0.08 -9.34
CA ASN A 72 -35.18 -0.52 -10.53
C ASN A 72 -35.41 0.41 -11.75
N ASN A 73 -36.22 1.44 -11.60
CA ASN A 73 -36.61 2.36 -12.67
C ASN A 73 -35.78 3.64 -12.61
N ASP A 74 -35.46 4.20 -13.77
CA ASP A 74 -34.81 5.51 -13.90
C ASP A 74 -35.75 6.65 -13.50
N LYS A 75 -37.09 6.44 -13.58
CA LYS A 75 -38.11 7.35 -13.09
C LYS A 75 -38.54 6.98 -11.68
N CYS A 76 -38.56 7.97 -10.81
CA CYS A 76 -38.92 7.83 -9.41
C CYS A 76 -39.94 8.91 -9.02
N THR A 77 -40.90 8.56 -8.19
CA THR A 77 -41.82 9.52 -7.58
C THR A 77 -41.49 9.64 -6.10
N ILE A 78 -41.36 10.87 -5.61
CA ILE A 78 -41.20 11.18 -4.20
C ILE A 78 -42.44 11.89 -3.70
N GLU A 79 -43.15 11.25 -2.78
CA GLU A 79 -44.35 11.82 -2.15
C GLU A 79 -44.00 13.06 -1.30
N GLU A 80 -44.97 13.90 -1.04
CA GLU A 80 -44.81 15.09 -0.19
C GLU A 80 -44.19 14.73 1.17
N GLY A 81 -43.14 15.47 1.55
CA GLY A 81 -42.40 15.28 2.79
C GLY A 81 -41.56 13.98 2.90
N LYS A 82 -41.54 13.17 1.84
CA LYS A 82 -40.75 11.93 1.80
C LYS A 82 -39.37 12.17 1.18
N SER A 83 -38.49 11.19 1.39
CA SER A 83 -37.16 11.22 0.82
C SER A 83 -36.82 9.94 0.04
N LEU A 84 -36.04 10.09 -1.00
CA LEU A 84 -35.45 9.02 -1.78
C LEU A 84 -33.94 8.93 -1.47
N THR A 85 -33.45 7.77 -1.07
CA THR A 85 -32.01 7.55 -0.90
C THR A 85 -31.43 7.05 -2.21
N ILE A 86 -30.41 7.75 -2.69
CA ILE A 86 -29.63 7.39 -3.87
C ILE A 86 -28.25 6.91 -3.42
N THR A 87 -27.90 5.68 -3.75
CA THR A 87 -26.59 5.11 -3.48
C THR A 87 -25.83 4.98 -4.78
N VAL A 88 -24.68 5.60 -4.83
CA VAL A 88 -23.79 5.57 -6.00
C VAL A 88 -22.56 4.74 -5.65
N TYR A 89 -22.26 3.81 -6.54
CA TYR A 89 -21.07 2.97 -6.48
C TYR A 89 -20.13 3.39 -7.60
N HIS A 90 -18.85 3.43 -7.31
CA HIS A 90 -17.81 3.65 -8.30
C HIS A 90 -16.78 2.53 -8.25
N ILE A 91 -16.52 1.88 -9.38
CA ILE A 91 -15.48 0.88 -9.56
C ILE A 91 -14.66 1.31 -10.77
N THR A 92 -13.35 1.41 -10.59
CA THR A 92 -12.45 1.64 -11.71
C THR A 92 -11.58 0.41 -11.97
N ASN A 93 -11.44 0.04 -13.23
CA ASN A 93 -10.55 -1.03 -13.66
C ASN A 93 -9.14 -0.51 -14.00
N ASN A 94 -8.88 0.79 -13.84
CA ASN A 94 -7.58 1.36 -14.11
C ASN A 94 -6.64 1.16 -12.92
N ILE A 95 -5.88 0.09 -12.95
CA ILE A 95 -4.93 -0.32 -11.89
C ILE A 95 -3.54 0.32 -12.04
N ASN A 96 -3.34 1.23 -13.00
CA ASN A 96 -1.98 1.67 -13.36
C ASN A 96 -1.65 3.11 -12.97
N ALA A 97 -2.58 3.88 -12.42
CA ALA A 97 -2.31 5.28 -12.09
C ALA A 97 -3.13 5.78 -10.89
N ASN A 98 -2.56 6.74 -10.18
CA ASN A 98 -3.32 7.59 -9.25
C ASN A 98 -4.08 8.63 -10.08
N ILE A 99 -5.41 8.64 -10.03
CA ILE A 99 -6.24 9.44 -10.91
C ILE A 99 -7.31 10.17 -10.10
N ASP A 100 -7.44 11.48 -10.35
CA ASP A 100 -8.61 12.26 -9.98
C ASP A 100 -9.74 11.99 -10.99
N VAL A 101 -10.87 11.49 -10.51
CA VAL A 101 -12.03 11.17 -11.33
C VAL A 101 -13.17 12.12 -10.97
N ASN A 102 -13.59 12.92 -11.93
CA ASN A 102 -14.69 13.86 -11.81
C ASN A 102 -15.74 13.54 -12.87
N ASN A 103 -16.96 13.29 -12.44
CA ASN A 103 -18.10 13.06 -13.32
C ASN A 103 -19.33 13.76 -12.78
N THR A 104 -20.29 14.02 -13.65
CA THR A 104 -21.53 14.69 -13.26
C THR A 104 -22.71 13.78 -13.56
N MET A 105 -23.52 13.57 -12.53
CA MET A 105 -24.84 12.91 -12.63
C MET A 105 -25.90 13.98 -12.73
N LYS A 106 -26.86 13.80 -13.64
CA LYS A 106 -28.00 14.70 -13.81
C LYS A 106 -29.27 14.07 -13.24
N ILE A 107 -30.00 14.85 -12.45
CA ILE A 107 -31.35 14.52 -11.98
C ILE A 107 -32.30 15.53 -12.58
N TYR A 108 -33.19 15.06 -13.43
CA TYR A 108 -34.23 15.87 -14.08
C TYR A 108 -35.53 15.78 -13.32
N LEU A 109 -36.18 16.90 -13.08
CA LEU A 109 -37.57 16.93 -12.67
C LEU A 109 -38.48 16.90 -13.90
N GLU A 110 -39.72 16.37 -13.74
CA GLU A 110 -40.71 16.33 -14.82
C GLU A 110 -41.10 17.74 -15.27
N SER A 111 -40.95 18.74 -14.40
CA SER A 111 -41.17 20.18 -14.68
C SER A 111 -40.07 20.81 -15.52
N GLY A 112 -38.95 20.12 -15.78
CA GLY A 112 -37.88 20.55 -16.65
C GLY A 112 -36.63 21.10 -15.95
N GLU A 113 -36.64 21.20 -14.61
CA GLU A 113 -35.48 21.61 -13.84
C GLU A 113 -34.45 20.47 -13.76
N VAL A 114 -33.18 20.86 -13.70
CA VAL A 114 -32.03 19.94 -13.63
C VAL A 114 -31.19 20.23 -12.40
N TYR A 115 -30.87 19.18 -11.66
CA TYR A 115 -29.89 19.20 -10.58
C TYR A 115 -28.62 18.48 -11.03
N LEU A 116 -27.47 19.15 -10.90
CA LEU A 116 -26.18 18.58 -11.21
C LEU A 116 -25.55 18.04 -9.92
N ILE A 117 -25.17 16.77 -9.94
CA ILE A 117 -24.46 16.13 -8.82
C ILE A 117 -23.05 15.80 -9.32
N HIS A 118 -22.08 16.58 -8.87
CA HIS A 118 -20.66 16.36 -9.18
C HIS A 118 -20.11 15.25 -8.31
N LEU A 119 -19.77 14.14 -8.94
CA LEU A 119 -19.19 12.95 -8.31
C LEU A 119 -17.68 13.04 -8.39
N HIS A 120 -17.03 13.12 -7.26
CA HIS A 120 -15.57 13.21 -7.14
C HIS A 120 -14.99 12.01 -6.41
N SER A 121 -13.92 11.42 -6.95
CA SER A 121 -13.14 10.37 -6.30
C SER A 121 -11.66 10.48 -6.69
N PHE A 122 -10.78 10.19 -5.75
CA PHE A 122 -9.36 9.98 -6.03
C PHE A 122 -9.07 8.49 -5.98
N VAL A 123 -8.77 7.91 -7.13
CA VAL A 123 -8.40 6.49 -7.22
C VAL A 123 -6.90 6.37 -7.01
N ALA A 124 -6.51 5.60 -6.01
CA ALA A 124 -5.12 5.46 -5.58
C ALA A 124 -4.66 4.00 -5.59
N ILE A 125 -3.38 3.81 -5.92
CA ILE A 125 -2.68 2.53 -5.76
C ILE A 125 -1.88 2.60 -4.45
N PRO A 126 -2.07 1.66 -3.51
CA PRO A 126 -1.26 1.59 -2.30
C PRO A 126 0.22 1.46 -2.67
N ASN A 127 1.09 2.24 -2.03
CA ASN A 127 2.53 2.20 -2.32
C ASN A 127 3.35 2.57 -1.10
N LEU A 128 4.52 1.93 -0.99
CA LEU A 128 5.49 2.17 0.06
C LEU A 128 6.77 2.78 -0.50
N SER A 129 7.48 3.50 0.34
CA SER A 129 8.85 3.95 0.11
C SER A 129 9.75 3.37 1.20
N LEU A 130 10.98 3.00 0.83
CA LEU A 130 12.04 2.60 1.75
C LEU A 130 13.03 3.74 1.89
N ASN A 131 13.47 4.04 3.11
CA ASN A 131 14.52 5.05 3.29
C ASN A 131 15.91 4.60 2.81
N THR A 132 16.10 3.29 2.61
CA THR A 132 17.30 2.70 2.00
C THR A 132 16.93 1.38 1.30
N GLN A 133 17.57 1.14 0.16
CA GLN A 133 17.46 -0.12 -0.58
C GLN A 133 18.64 -1.06 -0.35
N LEU A 134 19.67 -0.61 0.37
CA LEU A 134 20.84 -1.39 0.72
C LEU A 134 21.06 -1.38 2.23
N LEU A 135 21.01 -2.56 2.83
CA LEU A 135 21.22 -2.82 4.24
C LEU A 135 22.56 -3.56 4.41
N ASP A 136 23.62 -2.80 4.69
CA ASP A 136 24.95 -3.37 4.89
C ASP A 136 25.20 -3.66 6.37
N MET A 137 25.17 -4.93 6.72
CA MET A 137 25.46 -5.39 8.09
C MET A 137 26.96 -5.34 8.42
N GLY A 138 27.83 -5.11 7.43
CA GLY A 138 29.28 -5.10 7.62
C GLY A 138 29.83 -6.43 8.10
N ARG A 139 30.93 -6.38 8.90
CA ARG A 139 31.55 -7.56 9.49
C ARG A 139 30.84 -7.97 10.79
N VAL A 140 30.59 -9.25 10.97
CA VAL A 140 29.96 -9.82 12.17
C VAL A 140 30.65 -11.17 12.49
N TYR A 141 31.05 -11.36 13.73
CA TYR A 141 31.65 -12.62 14.14
C TYR A 141 30.61 -13.76 14.19
N LEU A 142 31.07 -14.99 13.93
CA LEU A 142 30.22 -16.18 13.95
C LEU A 142 29.42 -16.28 15.25
N GLY A 143 28.13 -16.57 15.10
CA GLY A 143 27.19 -16.70 16.23
C GLY A 143 26.83 -15.38 16.92
N ARG A 144 27.43 -14.26 16.55
CA ARG A 144 27.04 -12.94 17.06
C ARG A 144 25.88 -12.36 16.27
N LYS A 145 24.98 -11.69 17.00
CA LYS A 145 23.83 -11.01 16.43
C LYS A 145 24.14 -9.55 16.16
N LYS A 146 23.90 -9.09 14.92
CA LYS A 146 23.89 -7.66 14.57
C LYS A 146 22.48 -7.23 14.24
N ILE A 147 22.12 -6.04 14.68
CA ILE A 147 20.79 -5.45 14.49
C ILE A 147 20.95 -4.16 13.71
N MET A 148 20.10 -3.96 12.70
CA MET A 148 19.98 -2.70 11.96
C MET A 148 18.51 -2.30 11.87
N LYS A 149 18.24 -1.01 11.90
CA LYS A 149 16.90 -0.45 11.75
C LYS A 149 16.81 0.37 10.48
N PHE A 150 15.72 0.27 9.78
CA PHE A 150 15.39 1.12 8.63
C PHE A 150 13.89 1.43 8.63
N ARG A 151 13.45 2.35 7.78
CA ARG A 151 12.06 2.82 7.78
C ARG A 151 11.38 2.57 6.46
N ILE A 152 10.10 2.21 6.56
CA ILE A 152 9.14 2.22 5.46
C ILE A 152 8.14 3.36 5.68
N GLU A 153 7.62 3.90 4.59
CA GLU A 153 6.65 5.00 4.60
C GLU A 153 5.56 4.71 3.57
N ASN A 154 4.30 4.89 3.94
CA ASN A 154 3.20 4.87 2.98
C ASN A 154 3.15 6.21 2.25
N ILE A 155 3.51 6.22 0.97
CA ILE A 155 3.51 7.40 0.11
C ILE A 155 2.22 7.55 -0.70
N SER A 156 1.25 6.65 -0.51
CA SER A 156 -0.05 6.71 -1.18
C SER A 156 -1.09 7.48 -0.35
N LYS A 157 -2.23 7.81 -0.96
CA LYS A 157 -3.36 8.48 -0.30
C LYS A 157 -4.36 7.50 0.33
N VAL A 158 -4.08 6.20 0.31
CA VAL A 158 -4.92 5.14 0.86
C VAL A 158 -4.15 4.28 1.84
N ASP A 159 -4.84 3.52 2.66
CA ASP A 159 -4.20 2.55 3.55
C ASP A 159 -3.39 1.52 2.76
N CYS A 160 -2.21 1.20 3.25
CA CYS A 160 -1.31 0.26 2.62
C CYS A 160 -1.12 -0.97 3.53
N TYR A 161 -1.60 -2.13 3.08
CA TYR A 161 -1.35 -3.43 3.69
C TYR A 161 -0.16 -4.06 3.01
N TRP A 162 0.80 -4.51 3.79
CA TRP A 162 2.06 -5.01 3.27
C TRP A 162 2.54 -6.26 4.01
N THR A 163 3.30 -7.08 3.31
CA THR A 163 4.03 -8.22 3.87
C THR A 163 5.47 -8.19 3.35
N VAL A 164 6.41 -8.65 4.15
CA VAL A 164 7.81 -8.76 3.72
C VAL A 164 8.29 -10.20 3.85
N SER A 165 9.00 -10.65 2.82
CA SER A 165 9.64 -11.96 2.78
C SER A 165 11.12 -11.81 2.44
N CYS A 166 11.95 -12.65 3.09
CA CYS A 166 13.35 -12.77 2.73
C CYS A 166 13.48 -13.78 1.59
N LYS A 167 14.05 -13.35 0.45
CA LYS A 167 14.28 -14.20 -0.73
C LYS A 167 15.77 -14.27 -1.06
N ASP A 168 16.14 -15.37 -1.70
CA ASP A 168 17.49 -15.56 -2.16
C ASP A 168 17.85 -14.58 -3.28
N MET A 169 19.14 -14.30 -3.42
CA MET A 169 19.63 -13.61 -4.61
C MET A 169 19.55 -14.53 -5.84
N GLN A 170 19.13 -13.97 -6.96
CA GLN A 170 19.19 -14.70 -8.25
C GLN A 170 20.65 -14.93 -8.63
N GLY A 171 21.05 -16.18 -8.86
CA GLY A 171 22.41 -16.54 -9.24
C GLY A 171 22.64 -18.06 -9.28
N LYS A 172 23.84 -18.50 -9.70
CA LYS A 172 24.25 -19.90 -9.87
C LYS A 172 24.65 -20.63 -8.57
N LYS A 173 24.26 -20.13 -7.38
CA LYS A 173 24.55 -20.81 -6.11
C LYS A 173 23.67 -22.02 -5.91
N ASP A 174 24.19 -23.01 -5.19
CA ASP A 174 23.43 -24.21 -4.81
C ASP A 174 22.23 -23.89 -3.92
N LYS A 175 21.21 -24.77 -3.96
CA LYS A 175 19.96 -24.57 -3.19
C LYS A 175 20.20 -24.50 -1.69
N GLU A 176 21.15 -25.29 -1.17
CA GLU A 176 21.50 -25.30 0.26
C GLU A 176 22.18 -24.01 0.70
N GLU A 177 23.14 -23.50 -0.09
CA GLU A 177 23.80 -22.22 0.20
C GLU A 177 22.80 -21.05 0.25
N LYS A 178 21.87 -21.01 -0.70
CA LYS A 178 20.79 -20.01 -0.73
C LYS A 178 19.92 -20.08 0.51
N LYS A 179 19.53 -21.28 0.95
CA LYS A 179 18.72 -21.49 2.13
C LYS A 179 19.43 -21.01 3.41
N GLU A 180 20.73 -21.30 3.55
CA GLU A 180 21.56 -20.83 4.66
C GLU A 180 21.72 -19.30 4.68
N GLU A 181 21.97 -18.69 3.52
CA GLU A 181 22.10 -17.23 3.41
C GLU A 181 20.82 -16.52 3.85
N LYS A 182 19.68 -17.01 3.39
CA LYS A 182 18.38 -16.50 3.78
C LYS A 182 18.11 -16.67 5.27
N ALA A 183 18.45 -17.83 5.85
CA ALA A 183 18.22 -18.14 7.26
C ALA A 183 19.04 -17.27 8.21
N ALA A 184 20.15 -16.67 7.73
CA ALA A 184 20.98 -15.77 8.52
C ALA A 184 20.36 -14.38 8.74
N PHE A 185 19.36 -13.99 7.94
CA PHE A 185 18.69 -12.72 8.05
C PHE A 185 17.23 -12.90 8.50
N ASP A 186 16.81 -12.06 9.43
CA ASP A 186 15.41 -11.96 9.83
C ASP A 186 14.98 -10.49 9.87
N ILE A 187 13.67 -10.24 9.73
CA ILE A 187 13.09 -8.92 9.73
C ILE A 187 11.80 -8.91 10.57
N PHE A 188 11.60 -7.83 11.33
CA PHE A 188 10.42 -7.66 12.17
C PHE A 188 9.96 -6.19 12.18
N PRO A 189 8.63 -5.94 12.10
CA PRO A 189 7.56 -6.90 11.83
C PRO A 189 7.59 -7.41 10.38
N LYS A 190 6.89 -8.54 10.11
CA LYS A 190 6.83 -9.18 8.77
C LYS A 190 5.66 -8.72 7.92
N ASP A 191 4.69 -8.10 8.55
CA ASP A 191 3.48 -7.56 7.91
C ASP A 191 2.91 -6.41 8.71
N GLY A 192 1.97 -5.71 8.13
CA GLY A 192 1.27 -4.64 8.81
C GLY A 192 0.42 -3.77 7.89
N LYS A 193 -0.20 -2.77 8.52
CA LYS A 193 -0.99 -1.73 7.87
C LYS A 193 -0.37 -0.37 8.16
N LEU A 194 -0.25 0.47 7.15
CA LEU A 194 0.18 1.87 7.27
C LEU A 194 -0.87 2.80 6.66
N ALA A 195 -1.37 3.72 7.47
CA ALA A 195 -2.21 4.81 6.97
C ALA A 195 -1.39 5.78 6.09
N PRO A 196 -2.04 6.59 5.25
CA PRO A 196 -1.36 7.58 4.40
C PRO A 196 -0.35 8.45 5.15
N GLY A 197 0.85 8.58 4.61
CA GLY A 197 1.94 9.38 5.18
C GLY A 197 2.56 8.83 6.47
N LYS A 198 2.10 7.70 6.99
CA LYS A 198 2.69 7.09 8.20
C LYS A 198 3.95 6.33 7.90
N LYS A 199 4.85 6.33 8.89
CA LYS A 199 6.17 5.69 8.84
C LYS A 199 6.24 4.60 9.90
N LEU A 200 6.92 3.50 9.56
CA LEU A 200 7.20 2.41 10.50
C LEU A 200 8.68 2.05 10.43
N THR A 201 9.28 1.87 11.59
CA THR A 201 10.66 1.38 11.70
C THR A 201 10.65 -0.13 11.76
N LEU A 202 11.35 -0.76 10.84
CA LEU A 202 11.60 -2.19 10.81
C LEU A 202 12.96 -2.49 11.41
N THR A 203 13.05 -3.64 12.07
CA THR A 203 14.30 -4.15 12.65
C THR A 203 14.74 -5.37 11.87
N THR A 204 15.94 -5.34 11.30
CA THR A 204 16.54 -6.52 10.68
C THR A 204 17.68 -7.03 11.54
N THR A 205 17.82 -8.34 11.60
CA THR A 205 18.85 -9.03 12.36
C THR A 205 19.69 -9.91 11.43
N PHE A 206 20.96 -10.01 11.73
CA PHE A 206 21.90 -10.86 11.04
C PHE A 206 22.65 -11.72 12.04
N VAL A 207 22.60 -13.06 11.86
CA VAL A 207 23.28 -14.05 12.70
C VAL A 207 23.98 -15.05 11.78
N PRO A 208 25.25 -14.84 11.44
CA PRO A 208 26.00 -15.75 10.57
C PRO A 208 26.41 -17.02 11.32
N LEU A 209 26.29 -18.17 10.64
CA LEU A 209 26.67 -19.49 11.18
C LEU A 209 27.93 -20.08 10.53
N LYS A 210 28.36 -19.57 9.37
CA LYS A 210 29.58 -20.00 8.65
C LYS A 210 30.38 -18.79 8.22
N LYS A 211 31.70 -18.94 8.10
CA LYS A 211 32.60 -17.88 7.59
C LYS A 211 32.41 -17.72 6.10
N LYS A 212 31.57 -16.76 5.70
CA LYS A 212 31.34 -16.40 4.29
C LYS A 212 30.69 -15.02 4.15
N LYS A 213 30.54 -14.58 2.91
CA LYS A 213 29.72 -13.42 2.57
C LYS A 213 28.25 -13.88 2.43
N TYR A 214 27.35 -13.15 3.06
CA TYR A 214 25.91 -13.38 3.02
C TYR A 214 25.23 -12.27 2.24
N GLN A 215 24.24 -12.63 1.42
CA GLN A 215 23.42 -11.68 0.71
C GLN A 215 22.03 -12.25 0.45
N ALA A 216 21.00 -11.45 0.71
CA ALA A 216 19.62 -11.80 0.44
C ALA A 216 18.83 -10.55 0.03
N ARG A 217 17.55 -10.75 -0.33
CA ARG A 217 16.61 -9.67 -0.67
C ARG A 217 15.42 -9.70 0.27
N PHE A 218 15.06 -8.57 0.83
CA PHE A 218 13.75 -8.36 1.42
C PHE A 218 12.80 -7.86 0.33
N VAL A 219 11.75 -8.64 0.08
CA VAL A 219 10.73 -8.33 -0.93
C VAL A 219 9.46 -7.94 -0.20
N PHE A 220 9.05 -6.69 -0.38
CA PHE A 220 7.80 -6.15 0.16
C PHE A 220 6.72 -6.31 -0.89
N SER A 221 5.71 -7.10 -0.57
CA SER A 221 4.49 -7.27 -1.36
C SER A 221 3.39 -6.40 -0.74
N ILE A 222 2.72 -5.62 -1.57
CA ILE A 222 1.69 -4.68 -1.17
C ILE A 222 0.37 -5.16 -1.73
N THR A 223 -0.65 -5.27 -0.89
CA THR A 223 -2.00 -5.63 -1.33
C THR A 223 -2.51 -4.58 -2.33
N ASP A 224 -3.16 -5.01 -3.38
CA ASP A 224 -3.68 -4.16 -4.46
C ASP A 224 -2.61 -3.38 -5.24
N ASN A 225 -1.35 -3.83 -5.18
CA ASN A 225 -0.27 -3.32 -6.02
C ASN A 225 0.51 -4.50 -6.62
N THR A 226 0.63 -4.50 -7.94
CA THR A 226 1.38 -5.56 -8.67
C THR A 226 2.89 -5.40 -8.58
N LYS A 227 3.37 -4.23 -8.15
CA LYS A 227 4.80 -3.93 -8.05
C LYS A 227 5.30 -4.19 -6.63
N ASN A 228 6.27 -5.11 -6.51
CA ASN A 228 6.99 -5.33 -5.27
C ASN A 228 8.10 -4.30 -5.10
N ILE A 229 8.43 -4.00 -3.84
CA ILE A 229 9.58 -3.16 -3.49
C ILE A 229 10.64 -4.06 -2.88
N GLU A 230 11.89 -3.84 -3.22
CA GLU A 230 12.98 -4.70 -2.78
C GLU A 230 14.07 -3.90 -2.06
N ALA A 231 14.65 -4.52 -1.03
CA ALA A 231 15.88 -4.07 -0.38
C ALA A 231 16.89 -5.21 -0.33
N ILE A 232 18.14 -4.91 -0.70
CA ILE A 232 19.25 -5.85 -0.62
C ILE A 232 19.82 -5.79 0.79
N VAL A 233 19.98 -6.95 1.44
CA VAL A 233 20.70 -7.07 2.70
C VAL A 233 21.96 -7.88 2.48
N LYS A 234 23.09 -7.40 3.02
CA LYS A 234 24.38 -8.09 2.93
C LYS A 234 25.14 -8.01 4.25
N GLY A 235 26.01 -8.97 4.48
CA GLY A 235 26.90 -9.01 5.64
C GLY A 235 28.05 -10.00 5.43
N ASN A 236 29.16 -9.76 6.08
CA ASN A 236 30.32 -10.63 6.07
C ASN A 236 30.47 -11.27 7.44
N SER A 237 30.78 -12.56 7.50
CA SER A 237 31.09 -13.18 8.76
C SER A 237 32.57 -13.53 8.87
N GLU A 238 33.08 -13.37 10.07
CA GLU A 238 34.45 -13.65 10.43
C GLU A 238 34.50 -14.53 11.68
N VAL A 239 35.59 -15.27 11.84
CA VAL A 239 35.89 -16.05 13.02
C VAL A 239 36.81 -15.23 13.92
N LEU A 240 36.57 -15.27 15.20
CA LEU A 240 37.52 -14.74 16.18
C LEU A 240 38.63 -15.76 16.35
N ASP A 241 39.77 -15.47 15.76
CA ASP A 241 40.97 -16.29 15.90
C ASP A 241 41.98 -15.56 16.82
N LEU A 242 42.63 -16.32 17.65
CA LEU A 242 43.79 -15.85 18.44
C LEU A 242 45.02 -16.69 18.06
N LEU A 243 46.08 -15.99 17.73
CA LEU A 243 47.37 -16.65 17.55
C LEU A 243 48.14 -16.60 18.89
N ILE A 244 48.44 -17.77 19.44
CA ILE A 244 49.19 -17.91 20.66
C ILE A 244 50.54 -18.52 20.30
N THR A 245 51.63 -17.85 20.66
CA THR A 245 52.99 -18.32 20.38
C THR A 245 53.79 -18.30 21.67
N PRO A 246 54.49 -19.39 22.02
CA PRO A 246 54.51 -20.70 21.36
C PRO A 246 53.27 -21.56 21.69
N ASN A 247 52.97 -22.56 20.83
CA ASN A 247 51.86 -23.48 21.05
C ASN A 247 52.09 -24.50 22.20
N GLU A 248 53.35 -24.75 22.53
CA GLU A 248 53.74 -25.60 23.66
C GLU A 248 54.73 -24.84 24.56
N PHE A 249 54.50 -24.95 25.86
CA PHE A 249 55.39 -24.41 26.89
C PHE A 249 56.12 -25.53 27.59
N LYS A 250 57.43 -25.51 27.58
CA LYS A 250 58.26 -26.37 28.39
C LYS A 250 58.94 -25.52 29.45
N ILE A 251 58.40 -25.48 30.61
CA ILE A 251 59.09 -24.96 31.78
C ILE A 251 60.08 -26.01 32.17
N GLY A 252 61.35 -25.75 31.96
CA GLY A 252 62.44 -26.69 32.25
C GLY A 252 62.48 -27.10 33.71
N PRO A 253 63.37 -28.01 34.05
CA PRO A 253 63.47 -28.45 35.41
C PRO A 253 63.78 -27.28 36.34
N ILE A 254 62.93 -27.08 37.36
CA ILE A 254 63.08 -26.01 38.36
C ILE A 254 63.88 -26.58 39.52
N LEU A 255 64.95 -25.93 39.93
CA LEU A 255 65.71 -26.31 41.11
C LEU A 255 64.85 -26.19 42.38
N PRO A 256 64.98 -27.12 43.36
CA PRO A 256 64.07 -27.22 44.52
C PRO A 256 63.97 -25.96 45.39
N TYR A 257 64.86 -25.04 45.29
CA TYR A 257 64.87 -23.78 46.07
C TYR A 257 64.61 -22.52 45.26
N TYR A 258 64.37 -22.65 43.94
CA TYR A 258 63.94 -21.53 43.12
C TYR A 258 62.42 -21.39 43.21
N LYS A 259 61.97 -20.20 43.57
CA LYS A 259 60.55 -19.95 43.86
C LYS A 259 59.63 -19.94 42.65
N TYR A 260 60.14 -19.74 41.43
CA TYR A 260 59.30 -19.65 40.24
C TYR A 260 60.09 -19.91 38.93
N GLY A 261 59.40 -20.59 38.02
CA GLY A 261 59.72 -20.58 36.61
C GLY A 261 58.76 -19.65 35.86
N PHE A 262 59.20 -19.01 34.83
CA PHE A 262 58.31 -18.22 33.97
C PHE A 262 58.51 -18.59 32.49
N ALA A 263 57.42 -18.42 31.73
CA ALA A 263 57.44 -18.49 30.27
C ALA A 263 56.67 -17.29 29.73
N GLU A 264 57.13 -16.72 28.66
CA GLU A 264 56.44 -15.63 27.96
C GLU A 264 55.60 -16.19 26.85
N ILE A 265 54.40 -15.69 26.73
CA ILE A 265 53.43 -15.99 25.68
C ILE A 265 53.08 -14.70 24.94
N GLU A 266 53.14 -14.76 23.62
CA GLU A 266 52.63 -13.71 22.77
C GLU A 266 51.21 -14.08 22.27
N ILE A 267 50.25 -13.20 22.50
CA ILE A 267 48.88 -13.36 21.99
C ILE A 267 48.65 -12.29 20.96
N LYS A 268 48.45 -12.68 19.72
CA LYS A 268 48.11 -11.78 18.61
C LYS A 268 46.68 -11.95 18.15
N ASN A 269 46.02 -10.83 17.83
CA ASN A 269 44.77 -10.82 17.07
C ASN A 269 45.10 -10.82 15.57
N PRO A 270 44.89 -11.92 14.82
CA PRO A 270 45.16 -11.97 13.39
C PRO A 270 44.10 -11.28 12.53
N ASN A 271 43.09 -10.67 13.14
CA ASN A 271 41.95 -10.08 12.46
C ASN A 271 42.03 -8.54 12.36
N ASP A 272 43.19 -7.94 12.66
CA ASP A 272 43.42 -6.50 12.52
C ASP A 272 43.79 -6.11 11.07
#